data_cedc67dc24485b65f0f9f87340d224b5
#
_entry.id   cedc67dc24485b65f0f9f87340d224b5
#
_cell.length_a   1.000
_cell.length_b   1.000
_cell.length_c   1.000
_cell.angle_alpha   90.00
_cell.angle_beta   90.00
_cell.angle_gamma   90.00
#
_symmetry.space_group_name_H-M   'P 1'
#
loop_
_entity.id
_entity.type
_entity.pdbx_description
1 polymer ?
#
loop_
_entity_poly.entity_id
_entity_poly.type
_entity_poly.pdbx_seq_one_letter_code
_entity_poly.pdbx_strand_id
1 'polypeptide(L)'
;TEQMRKIFESLPLIDQDRLAGWKIPFLRDWLSHPERDKYWERTSMGDGYSKIRASAFSVGGWFDICLDGTLKNFMAMTAPSIDPAVRGGQRLLVGPWVHSISRDGKTGELDFGKGSAQDFRQLQFQWFDSRLKGLDSGIDSLAPVRIFVMGRNVWRGEREWPLARTQYRDFYLGSGGKANTRQGDGVLSAAASASDTPDRFIYDPRDPVISSDEGPYDQAAKELRPDILVYSTPPLEADLEVTGPVRAVIFAESSAPNTDFTVKLVDVYPDGRAMSLCDGIIRASFREPGKKPSNIEPGK
;
A
#
# COMPACT_ATOMS: atom_id res chain seq x y z
N THR A 1 -4.20 18.11 -21.08
CA THR A 1 -4.22 18.44 -22.51
C THR A 1 -3.58 17.29 -23.33
N GLU A 2 -3.91 17.18 -24.62
CA GLU A 2 -3.33 16.19 -25.55
C GLU A 2 -1.80 16.25 -25.59
N GLN A 3 -1.23 17.46 -25.51
CA GLN A 3 0.22 17.65 -25.44
C GLN A 3 0.83 17.01 -24.20
N MET A 4 0.21 17.17 -23.03
CA MET A 4 0.69 16.54 -21.80
C MET A 4 0.64 15.02 -21.88
N ARG A 5 -0.43 14.46 -22.44
CA ARG A 5 -0.54 13.03 -22.67
C ARG A 5 0.62 12.50 -23.51
N LYS A 6 0.92 13.15 -24.63
CA LYS A 6 2.05 12.77 -25.50
C LYS A 6 3.40 12.82 -24.77
N ILE A 7 3.61 13.78 -23.87
CA ILE A 7 4.82 13.87 -23.06
C ILE A 7 4.90 12.67 -22.09
N PHE A 8 3.82 12.40 -21.36
CA PHE A 8 3.80 11.28 -20.39
C PHE A 8 3.89 9.90 -21.04
N GLU A 9 3.38 9.74 -22.26
CA GLU A 9 3.47 8.49 -23.03
C GLU A 9 4.81 8.32 -23.75
N SER A 10 5.67 9.34 -23.76
CA SER A 10 6.94 9.29 -24.49
C SER A 10 8.02 8.52 -23.75
N LEU A 11 8.83 7.81 -24.51
CA LEU A 11 10.01 7.08 -24.03
C LEU A 11 11.28 7.55 -24.79
N PRO A 12 12.45 7.53 -24.16
CA PRO A 12 12.69 7.21 -22.77
C PRO A 12 12.23 8.32 -21.81
N LEU A 13 11.86 7.97 -20.58
CA LEU A 13 11.32 8.91 -19.57
C LEU A 13 12.25 10.10 -19.30
N ILE A 14 13.56 9.90 -19.41
CA ILE A 14 14.58 10.94 -19.17
C ILE A 14 14.51 12.11 -20.16
N ASP A 15 13.81 11.93 -21.26
CA ASP A 15 13.65 12.97 -22.29
C ASP A 15 12.34 13.76 -22.16
N GLN A 16 11.48 13.38 -21.20
CA GLN A 16 10.16 14.02 -21.03
C GLN A 16 10.26 15.52 -20.71
N ASP A 17 11.26 15.94 -19.94
CA ASP A 17 11.48 17.36 -19.63
C ASP A 17 11.85 18.16 -20.87
N ARG A 18 12.65 17.58 -21.77
CA ARG A 18 13.02 18.21 -23.05
C ARG A 18 11.80 18.35 -23.97
N LEU A 19 10.96 17.33 -24.04
CA LEU A 19 9.72 17.34 -24.83
C LEU A 19 8.71 18.35 -24.27
N ALA A 20 8.70 18.55 -22.95
CA ALA A 20 7.91 19.58 -22.30
C ALA A 20 8.45 21.01 -22.53
N GLY A 21 9.65 21.16 -23.09
CA GLY A 21 10.33 22.45 -23.26
C GLY A 21 10.93 23.02 -21.98
N TRP A 22 11.03 22.24 -20.92
CA TRP A 22 11.52 22.64 -19.60
C TRP A 22 12.71 21.77 -19.21
N LYS A 23 13.64 22.33 -18.45
CA LYS A 23 14.67 21.54 -17.77
C LYS A 23 14.19 21.24 -16.37
N ILE A 24 14.08 19.96 -16.05
CA ILE A 24 13.68 19.48 -14.73
C ILE A 24 14.87 18.67 -14.15
N PRO A 25 15.87 19.33 -13.53
CA PRO A 25 17.11 18.67 -13.10
C PRO A 25 16.85 17.50 -12.16
N PHE A 26 15.94 17.65 -11.19
CA PHE A 26 15.63 16.60 -10.24
C PHE A 26 15.02 15.34 -10.90
N LEU A 27 14.26 15.48 -12.00
CA LEU A 27 13.73 14.33 -12.74
C LEU A 27 14.87 13.51 -13.35
N ARG A 28 15.86 14.21 -13.95
CA ARG A 28 17.05 13.55 -14.51
C ARG A 28 17.88 12.89 -13.46
N ASP A 29 18.09 13.55 -12.31
CA ASP A 29 18.80 12.98 -11.17
C ASP A 29 18.11 11.73 -10.68
N TRP A 30 16.80 11.76 -10.45
CA TRP A 30 16.03 10.60 -9.99
C TRP A 30 16.10 9.42 -10.96
N LEU A 31 15.93 9.67 -12.25
CA LEU A 31 15.99 8.62 -13.28
C LEU A 31 17.41 8.06 -13.48
N SER A 32 18.44 8.87 -13.16
CA SER A 32 19.85 8.43 -13.22
C SER A 32 20.28 7.64 -11.99
N HIS A 33 19.49 7.68 -10.91
CA HIS A 33 19.72 6.94 -9.66
C HIS A 33 18.57 5.95 -9.39
N PRO A 34 18.42 4.88 -10.22
CA PRO A 34 17.32 3.94 -10.09
C PRO A 34 17.46 3.00 -8.88
N GLU A 35 18.64 2.94 -8.28
CA GLU A 35 18.94 2.14 -7.11
C GLU A 35 19.05 3.01 -5.84
N ARG A 36 18.90 2.39 -4.66
CA ARG A 36 19.22 3.07 -3.40
C ARG A 36 20.73 3.20 -3.24
N ASP A 37 21.27 4.28 -3.77
CA ASP A 37 22.68 4.65 -3.68
C ASP A 37 22.92 5.85 -2.75
N LYS A 38 24.14 6.38 -2.72
CA LYS A 38 24.52 7.55 -1.92
C LYS A 38 23.69 8.81 -2.22
N TYR A 39 23.09 8.90 -3.40
CA TYR A 39 22.20 10.01 -3.73
C TYR A 39 20.96 10.01 -2.83
N TRP A 40 20.31 8.84 -2.69
CA TRP A 40 19.10 8.66 -1.89
C TRP A 40 19.38 8.55 -0.39
N GLU A 41 20.56 8.08 0.02
CA GLU A 41 20.94 7.99 1.44
C GLU A 41 20.88 9.35 2.14
N ARG A 42 21.14 10.44 1.43
CA ARG A 42 21.10 11.80 1.99
C ARG A 42 19.71 12.26 2.39
N THR A 43 18.67 11.73 1.75
CA THR A 43 17.27 12.06 1.98
C THR A 43 16.51 10.98 2.73
N SER A 44 17.13 9.81 2.92
CA SER A 44 16.55 8.69 3.65
C SER A 44 16.77 8.85 5.15
N MET A 45 15.75 8.54 5.93
CA MET A 45 15.92 8.43 7.40
C MET A 45 16.93 7.33 7.77
N GLY A 46 16.99 6.23 6.99
CA GLY A 46 17.96 5.15 7.15
C GLY A 46 18.16 4.77 8.62
N ASP A 47 19.43 4.79 9.07
CA ASP A 47 19.82 4.52 10.47
C ASP A 47 19.67 5.75 11.38
N GLY A 48 19.03 6.82 10.87
CA GLY A 48 18.89 8.10 11.58
C GLY A 48 17.89 8.07 12.74
N TYR A 49 17.01 7.07 12.81
CA TYR A 49 15.96 7.01 13.84
C TYR A 49 16.51 7.07 15.27
N SER A 50 17.62 6.42 15.55
CA SER A 50 18.25 6.43 16.87
C SER A 50 18.76 7.83 17.32
N LYS A 51 18.89 8.76 16.39
CA LYS A 51 19.31 10.15 16.65
C LYS A 51 18.13 11.08 16.95
N ILE A 52 16.89 10.66 16.66
CA ILE A 52 15.70 11.46 16.91
C ILE A 52 15.42 11.51 18.40
N ARG A 53 15.16 12.71 18.91
CA ARG A 53 14.86 12.96 20.33
C ARG A 53 13.44 13.49 20.55
N ALA A 54 12.69 13.65 19.48
CA ALA A 54 11.32 14.14 19.53
C ALA A 54 10.31 12.99 19.38
N SER A 55 9.21 13.10 20.09
CA SER A 55 8.03 12.27 19.82
C SER A 55 7.39 12.67 18.50
N ALA A 56 6.77 11.71 17.82
CA ALA A 56 6.04 11.94 16.59
C ALA A 56 4.58 11.47 16.68
N PHE A 57 3.70 12.20 16.04
CA PHE A 57 2.32 11.78 15.80
C PHE A 57 2.19 11.44 14.32
N SER A 58 2.28 10.16 14.01
CA SER A 58 2.16 9.61 12.67
C SER A 58 0.69 9.46 12.30
N VAL A 59 0.30 10.01 11.17
CA VAL A 59 -1.09 9.94 10.67
C VAL A 59 -1.09 9.46 9.24
N GLY A 60 -1.95 8.50 8.92
CA GLY A 60 -2.09 7.95 7.57
C GLY A 60 -3.52 7.47 7.31
N GLY A 61 -3.80 7.14 6.08
CA GLY A 61 -5.04 6.50 5.65
C GLY A 61 -4.78 5.08 5.15
N TRP A 62 -5.78 4.20 5.28
CA TRP A 62 -5.68 2.82 4.76
C TRP A 62 -5.49 2.80 3.24
N PHE A 63 -5.92 3.86 2.55
CA PHE A 63 -5.81 4.02 1.10
C PHE A 63 -4.77 5.07 0.69
N ASP A 64 -3.92 5.52 1.64
CA ASP A 64 -2.89 6.51 1.40
C ASP A 64 -1.66 5.87 0.73
N ILE A 65 -1.20 6.44 -0.37
CA ILE A 65 0.04 6.03 -1.06
C ILE A 65 1.27 6.09 -0.15
N CYS A 66 1.23 6.90 0.91
CA CYS A 66 2.31 7.04 1.89
C CYS A 66 2.17 6.12 3.10
N LEU A 67 1.14 5.27 3.17
CA LEU A 67 0.84 4.45 4.35
C LEU A 67 2.01 3.56 4.77
N ASP A 68 2.65 2.88 3.82
CA ASP A 68 3.80 2.00 4.10
C ASP A 68 4.94 2.75 4.80
N GLY A 69 5.26 3.96 4.32
CA GLY A 69 6.25 4.84 4.95
C GLY A 69 5.83 5.29 6.35
N THR A 70 4.56 5.66 6.53
CA THR A 70 4.00 6.06 7.83
C THR A 70 4.10 4.94 8.86
N LEU A 71 3.73 3.72 8.49
CA LEU A 71 3.80 2.55 9.37
C LEU A 71 5.25 2.16 9.67
N LYS A 72 6.14 2.16 8.68
CA LYS A 72 7.58 1.88 8.86
C LYS A 72 8.24 2.90 9.78
N ASN A 73 7.93 4.18 9.62
CA ASN A 73 8.44 5.23 10.52
C ASN A 73 7.98 5.00 11.96
N PHE A 74 6.69 4.72 12.18
CA PHE A 74 6.17 4.43 13.50
C PHE A 74 6.86 3.20 14.13
N MET A 75 6.98 2.09 13.38
CA MET A 75 7.67 0.89 13.85
C MET A 75 9.14 1.15 14.19
N ALA A 76 9.84 1.92 13.36
CA ALA A 76 11.23 2.28 13.61
C ALA A 76 11.39 3.14 14.87
N MET A 77 10.47 4.10 15.09
CA MET A 77 10.49 4.98 16.26
C MET A 77 10.00 4.31 17.56
N THR A 78 9.35 3.15 17.44
CA THR A 78 8.93 2.33 18.59
C THR A 78 9.84 1.13 18.83
N ALA A 79 10.90 0.95 18.05
CA ALA A 79 11.85 -0.15 18.20
C ALA A 79 12.59 -0.09 19.55
N PRO A 80 13.01 -1.23 20.11
CA PRO A 80 13.73 -1.30 21.39
C PRO A 80 15.03 -0.46 21.44
N SER A 81 15.66 -0.20 20.30
CA SER A 81 16.88 0.61 20.17
C SER A 81 16.64 2.12 20.36
N ILE A 82 15.39 2.57 20.38
CA ILE A 82 15.04 3.97 20.56
C ILE A 82 14.97 4.29 22.07
N ASP A 83 15.40 5.49 22.42
CA ASP A 83 15.28 6.02 23.78
C ASP A 83 13.86 5.78 24.35
N PRO A 84 13.71 5.18 25.53
CA PRO A 84 12.39 4.86 26.10
C PRO A 84 11.45 6.06 26.22
N ALA A 85 11.97 7.25 26.54
CA ALA A 85 11.17 8.46 26.66
C ALA A 85 10.63 8.90 25.29
N VAL A 86 11.44 8.81 24.23
CA VAL A 86 11.03 9.09 22.84
C VAL A 86 10.05 8.05 22.35
N ARG A 87 10.36 6.77 22.57
CA ARG A 87 9.53 5.63 22.17
C ARG A 87 8.14 5.68 22.80
N GLY A 88 8.04 5.96 24.09
CA GLY A 88 6.77 6.05 24.81
C GLY A 88 5.88 7.20 24.36
N GLY A 89 6.47 8.22 23.75
CA GLY A 89 5.75 9.37 23.21
C GLY A 89 5.19 9.19 21.81
N GLN A 90 5.50 8.09 21.09
CA GLN A 90 5.02 7.90 19.73
C GLN A 90 3.51 7.67 19.66
N ARG A 91 2.86 8.21 18.65
CA ARG A 91 1.43 8.00 18.38
C ARG A 91 1.21 7.69 16.91
N LEU A 92 0.26 6.79 16.64
CA LEU A 92 -0.18 6.41 15.29
C LEU A 92 -1.70 6.53 15.19
N LEU A 93 -2.17 7.17 14.13
CA LEU A 93 -3.58 7.24 13.76
C LEU A 93 -3.73 6.81 12.31
N VAL A 94 -4.53 5.77 12.06
CA VAL A 94 -4.83 5.32 10.69
C VAL A 94 -6.33 5.22 10.50
N GLY A 95 -6.85 6.03 9.59
CA GLY A 95 -8.27 6.07 9.27
C GLY A 95 -8.58 5.54 7.86
N PRO A 96 -9.86 5.45 7.51
CA PRO A 96 -10.29 4.94 6.20
C PRO A 96 -10.19 6.05 5.13
N TRP A 97 -8.99 6.65 4.99
CA TRP A 97 -8.74 7.82 4.16
C TRP A 97 -7.73 7.53 3.07
N VAL A 98 -7.69 8.37 2.07
CA VAL A 98 -6.59 8.55 1.13
C VAL A 98 -5.53 9.49 1.73
N HIS A 99 -4.65 10.08 0.93
CA HIS A 99 -3.66 11.07 1.41
C HIS A 99 -4.30 12.29 2.12
N SER A 100 -5.58 12.52 1.91
CA SER A 100 -6.36 13.56 2.59
C SER A 100 -7.35 12.95 3.58
N ILE A 101 -7.41 13.51 4.80
CA ILE A 101 -8.35 13.07 5.83
C ILE A 101 -9.78 13.43 5.40
N SER A 102 -10.65 12.43 5.32
CA SER A 102 -12.07 12.63 5.02
C SER A 102 -12.76 13.38 6.17
N ARG A 103 -13.58 14.38 5.81
CA ARG A 103 -14.34 15.19 6.77
C ARG A 103 -15.81 14.78 6.87
N ASP A 104 -16.30 14.06 5.87
CA ASP A 104 -17.71 13.62 5.78
C ASP A 104 -17.87 12.11 5.97
N GLY A 105 -16.77 11.38 6.11
CA GLY A 105 -16.76 9.94 6.30
C GLY A 105 -16.77 9.15 5.00
N LYS A 106 -16.66 9.81 3.85
CA LYS A 106 -16.62 9.13 2.54
C LYS A 106 -15.21 9.06 2.01
N THR A 107 -14.90 7.94 1.36
CA THR A 107 -13.62 7.73 0.67
C THR A 107 -13.88 6.85 -0.56
N GLY A 108 -13.49 7.30 -1.74
CA GLY A 108 -13.82 6.60 -2.98
C GLY A 108 -15.33 6.37 -3.10
N GLU A 109 -15.71 5.13 -3.34
CA GLU A 109 -17.12 4.72 -3.46
C GLU A 109 -17.76 4.25 -2.14
N LEU A 110 -17.01 4.27 -1.03
CA LEU A 110 -17.51 3.80 0.26
C LEU A 110 -17.83 4.95 1.21
N ASP A 111 -18.88 4.75 2.00
CA ASP A 111 -19.27 5.60 3.12
C ASP A 111 -19.01 4.86 4.44
N PHE A 112 -18.00 5.33 5.18
CA PHE A 112 -17.61 4.77 6.48
C PHE A 112 -18.36 5.45 7.63
N GLY A 113 -19.27 6.36 7.30
CA GLY A 113 -20.06 7.11 8.25
C GLY A 113 -19.31 8.27 8.91
N LYS A 114 -20.06 9.22 9.45
CA LYS A 114 -19.51 10.43 10.11
C LYS A 114 -18.56 10.10 11.26
N GLY A 115 -18.71 8.96 11.91
CA GLY A 115 -17.83 8.50 12.99
C GLY A 115 -16.39 8.20 12.53
N SER A 116 -16.15 8.00 11.24
CA SER A 116 -14.80 7.80 10.68
C SER A 116 -14.04 9.12 10.56
N ALA A 117 -14.73 10.24 10.40
CA ALA A 117 -14.13 11.56 10.34
C ALA A 117 -13.42 11.92 11.66
N GLN A 118 -12.30 12.62 11.57
CA GLN A 118 -11.56 13.13 12.71
C GLN A 118 -11.33 14.62 12.57
N ASP A 119 -11.50 15.36 13.66
CA ASP A 119 -11.01 16.73 13.72
C ASP A 119 -9.49 16.72 13.91
N PHE A 120 -8.78 16.58 12.80
CA PHE A 120 -7.33 16.50 12.81
C PHE A 120 -6.68 17.77 13.36
N ARG A 121 -7.29 18.94 13.14
CA ARG A 121 -6.79 20.20 13.68
C ARG A 121 -6.83 20.18 15.21
N GLN A 122 -7.93 19.71 15.80
CA GLN A 122 -8.04 19.57 17.25
C GLN A 122 -6.99 18.58 17.78
N LEU A 123 -6.79 17.44 17.11
CA LEU A 123 -5.77 16.47 17.51
C LEU A 123 -4.35 17.05 17.43
N GLN A 124 -4.06 17.87 16.41
CA GLN A 124 -2.77 18.58 16.30
C GLN A 124 -2.59 19.56 17.46
N PHE A 125 -3.60 20.36 17.79
CA PHE A 125 -3.51 21.29 18.93
C PHE A 125 -3.29 20.54 20.24
N GLN A 126 -4.05 19.49 20.50
CA GLN A 126 -3.87 18.65 21.70
C GLN A 126 -2.45 18.08 21.76
N TRP A 127 -1.92 17.60 20.62
CA TRP A 127 -0.56 17.08 20.53
C TRP A 127 0.48 18.14 20.87
N PHE A 128 0.44 19.30 20.23
CA PHE A 128 1.41 20.36 20.46
C PHE A 128 1.27 21.01 21.83
N ASP A 129 0.07 21.17 22.35
CA ASP A 129 -0.16 21.66 23.71
C ASP A 129 0.49 20.74 24.76
N SER A 130 0.35 19.43 24.58
CA SER A 130 1.03 18.46 25.44
C SER A 130 2.56 18.51 25.27
N ARG A 131 3.06 18.44 24.04
CA ARG A 131 4.50 18.27 23.79
C ARG A 131 5.35 19.54 23.94
N LEU A 132 4.80 20.69 23.60
CA LEU A 132 5.51 21.97 23.63
C LEU A 132 5.23 22.83 24.87
N LYS A 133 4.03 22.69 25.44
CA LYS A 133 3.62 23.51 26.58
C LYS A 133 3.49 22.69 27.87
N GLY A 134 3.56 21.38 27.82
CA GLY A 134 3.39 20.48 28.98
C GLY A 134 1.98 20.49 29.56
N LEU A 135 0.97 20.88 28.76
CA LEU A 135 -0.42 20.91 29.20
C LEU A 135 -1.04 19.52 29.15
N ASP A 136 -1.90 19.19 30.11
CA ASP A 136 -2.75 18.01 30.00
C ASP A 136 -3.87 18.27 28.99
N SER A 137 -3.62 17.88 27.75
CA SER A 137 -4.55 18.05 26.63
C SER A 137 -5.44 16.81 26.40
N GLY A 138 -5.28 15.75 27.20
CA GLY A 138 -5.97 14.48 27.04
C GLY A 138 -5.40 13.57 25.94
N ILE A 139 -4.39 14.03 25.16
CA ILE A 139 -3.82 13.21 24.06
C ILE A 139 -3.10 11.98 24.59
N ASP A 140 -2.51 12.05 25.77
CA ASP A 140 -1.77 10.96 26.38
C ASP A 140 -2.66 9.90 27.04
N SER A 141 -3.93 10.22 27.28
CA SER A 141 -4.94 9.25 27.71
C SER A 141 -5.44 8.35 26.58
N LEU A 142 -5.20 8.75 25.32
CA LEU A 142 -5.55 7.94 24.16
C LEU A 142 -4.56 6.79 24.00
N ALA A 143 -5.03 5.67 23.44
CA ALA A 143 -4.17 4.57 23.07
C ALA A 143 -3.06 5.03 22.09
N PRO A 144 -1.82 4.52 22.21
CA PRO A 144 -0.70 4.93 21.35
C PRO A 144 -0.94 4.66 19.86
N VAL A 145 -1.73 3.66 19.56
CA VAL A 145 -2.15 3.34 18.20
C VAL A 145 -3.67 3.39 18.14
N ARG A 146 -4.20 4.12 17.18
CA ARG A 146 -5.63 4.18 16.91
C ARG A 146 -5.86 3.87 15.44
N ILE A 147 -6.62 2.83 15.17
CA ILE A 147 -6.96 2.39 13.82
C ILE A 147 -8.46 2.35 13.62
N PHE A 148 -8.89 2.65 12.42
CA PHE A 148 -10.28 2.46 12.03
C PHE A 148 -10.47 1.08 11.42
N VAL A 149 -11.34 0.26 12.00
CA VAL A 149 -11.68 -1.07 11.49
C VAL A 149 -12.81 -0.91 10.48
N MET A 150 -12.45 -0.97 9.21
CA MET A 150 -13.39 -0.89 8.10
C MET A 150 -14.35 -2.09 8.11
N GLY A 151 -15.53 -1.96 7.54
CA GLY A 151 -16.58 -2.96 7.59
C GLY A 151 -17.38 -2.89 8.91
N ARG A 152 -16.71 -2.95 10.05
CA ARG A 152 -17.34 -2.67 11.36
C ARG A 152 -17.50 -1.17 11.62
N ASN A 153 -16.76 -0.36 10.93
CA ASN A 153 -16.79 1.10 10.98
C ASN A 153 -16.63 1.69 12.38
N VAL A 154 -15.62 1.18 13.11
CA VAL A 154 -15.32 1.63 14.48
C VAL A 154 -13.86 1.99 14.66
N TRP A 155 -13.58 3.00 15.47
CA TRP A 155 -12.24 3.28 15.96
C TRP A 155 -11.86 2.30 17.07
N ARG A 156 -10.63 1.80 16.99
CA ARG A 156 -10.08 0.88 17.98
C ARG A 156 -8.72 1.36 18.47
N GLY A 157 -8.56 1.41 19.78
CA GLY A 157 -7.30 1.68 20.43
C GLY A 157 -6.46 0.41 20.56
N GLU A 158 -5.17 0.51 20.20
CA GLU A 158 -4.21 -0.58 20.26
C GLU A 158 -2.95 -0.11 21.00
N ARG A 159 -2.18 -1.07 21.49
CA ARG A 159 -0.94 -0.78 22.23
C ARG A 159 0.28 -0.68 21.34
N GLU A 160 0.23 -1.30 20.16
CA GLU A 160 1.36 -1.47 19.27
C GLU A 160 0.93 -1.67 17.81
N TRP A 161 1.86 -1.54 16.90
CA TRP A 161 1.73 -1.90 15.50
C TRP A 161 3.05 -2.53 14.99
N PRO A 162 3.06 -3.68 14.26
CA PRO A 162 1.88 -4.57 14.05
C PRO A 162 1.33 -5.13 15.35
N LEU A 163 0.07 -5.59 15.34
CA LEU A 163 -0.56 -6.14 16.53
C LEU A 163 0.05 -7.49 16.89
N ALA A 164 0.54 -7.67 18.12
CA ALA A 164 1.13 -8.94 18.57
C ALA A 164 0.16 -10.12 18.46
N ARG A 165 -1.14 -9.86 18.53
CA ARG A 165 -2.17 -10.90 18.41
C ARG A 165 -2.52 -11.28 16.98
N THR A 166 -1.98 -10.58 15.95
CA THR A 166 -2.22 -10.92 14.56
C THR A 166 -1.71 -12.33 14.26
N GLN A 167 -2.59 -13.18 13.76
CA GLN A 167 -2.25 -14.51 13.31
C GLN A 167 -2.09 -14.51 11.80
N TYR A 168 -0.86 -14.68 11.32
CA TYR A 168 -0.57 -14.78 9.90
C TYR A 168 -1.06 -16.13 9.38
N ARG A 169 -1.79 -16.11 8.27
CA ARG A 169 -2.30 -17.29 7.58
C ARG A 169 -1.97 -17.18 6.10
N ASP A 170 -1.55 -18.31 5.54
CA ASP A 170 -1.31 -18.41 4.11
C ASP A 170 -2.61 -18.74 3.38
N PHE A 171 -2.80 -18.06 2.26
CA PHE A 171 -3.80 -18.40 1.25
C PHE A 171 -3.08 -18.67 -0.06
N TYR A 172 -3.43 -19.74 -0.72
CA TYR A 172 -2.76 -20.22 -1.93
C TYR A 172 -3.59 -19.88 -3.17
N LEU A 173 -2.90 -19.42 -4.20
CA LEU A 173 -3.47 -19.18 -5.53
C LEU A 173 -3.53 -20.52 -6.26
N GLY A 174 -4.70 -20.98 -6.63
CA GLY A 174 -4.91 -22.25 -7.32
C GLY A 174 -5.80 -22.06 -8.54
N SER A 175 -5.52 -22.80 -9.63
CA SER A 175 -6.33 -22.83 -10.83
C SER A 175 -6.04 -24.07 -11.67
N GLY A 176 -6.82 -24.28 -12.72
CA GLY A 176 -6.52 -25.22 -13.80
C GLY A 176 -5.80 -24.54 -14.96
N GLY A 177 -5.19 -23.37 -14.76
CA GLY A 177 -4.51 -22.58 -15.80
C GLY A 177 -5.44 -21.61 -16.54
N LYS A 178 -6.58 -21.26 -15.95
CA LYS A 178 -7.59 -20.37 -16.54
C LYS A 178 -8.11 -19.33 -15.56
N ALA A 179 -7.24 -18.84 -14.64
CA ALA A 179 -7.61 -17.80 -13.69
C ALA A 179 -7.83 -16.41 -14.34
N ASN A 180 -7.68 -16.31 -15.66
CA ASN A 180 -7.94 -15.07 -16.40
C ASN A 180 -9.39 -14.65 -16.23
N THR A 181 -9.58 -13.39 -15.89
CA THR A 181 -10.84 -12.73 -15.56
C THR A 181 -11.53 -13.27 -14.30
N ARG A 182 -12.45 -12.49 -13.75
CA ARG A 182 -13.31 -12.91 -12.64
C ARG A 182 -14.27 -14.08 -12.96
N GLN A 183 -14.33 -14.49 -14.22
CA GLN A 183 -15.12 -15.64 -14.69
C GLN A 183 -14.26 -16.89 -14.88
N GLY A 184 -12.97 -16.79 -14.60
CA GLY A 184 -12.02 -17.89 -14.66
C GLY A 184 -12.18 -18.92 -13.54
N ASP A 185 -11.24 -19.83 -13.47
CA ASP A 185 -11.22 -20.92 -12.48
C ASP A 185 -10.31 -20.66 -11.27
N GLY A 186 -9.86 -19.39 -11.09
CA GLY A 186 -8.94 -19.03 -10.02
C GLY A 186 -9.59 -19.14 -8.63
N VAL A 187 -8.96 -19.90 -7.74
CA VAL A 187 -9.39 -20.11 -6.36
C VAL A 187 -8.33 -19.59 -5.39
N LEU A 188 -8.76 -18.85 -4.38
CA LEU A 188 -7.94 -18.47 -3.23
C LEU A 188 -8.32 -19.36 -2.04
N SER A 189 -7.40 -20.20 -1.56
CA SER A 189 -7.70 -21.25 -0.58
C SER A 189 -6.65 -21.31 0.53
N ALA A 190 -7.07 -21.66 1.75
CA ALA A 190 -6.16 -21.96 2.85
C ALA A 190 -5.38 -23.30 2.66
N ALA A 191 -5.78 -24.14 1.72
CA ALA A 191 -5.06 -25.33 1.33
C ALA A 191 -4.31 -25.12 0.02
N ALA A 192 -3.07 -25.58 -0.05
CA ALA A 192 -2.31 -25.52 -1.30
C ALA A 192 -3.02 -26.28 -2.42
N SER A 193 -2.99 -25.71 -3.63
CA SER A 193 -3.50 -26.38 -4.83
C SER A 193 -2.65 -27.61 -5.15
N ALA A 194 -3.29 -28.68 -5.60
CA ALA A 194 -2.60 -29.84 -6.16
C ALA A 194 -2.21 -29.65 -7.64
N SER A 195 -2.63 -28.56 -8.27
CA SER A 195 -2.33 -28.25 -9.66
C SER A 195 -1.08 -27.39 -9.77
N ASP A 196 -0.16 -27.79 -10.61
CA ASP A 196 1.04 -27.03 -10.99
C ASP A 196 0.87 -26.32 -12.35
N THR A 197 -0.35 -26.25 -12.87
CA THR A 197 -0.63 -25.62 -14.15
C THR A 197 -0.52 -24.12 -14.01
N PRO A 198 0.39 -23.43 -14.74
CA PRO A 198 0.53 -22.00 -14.63
C PRO A 198 -0.59 -21.26 -15.36
N ASP A 199 -1.07 -20.19 -14.76
CA ASP A 199 -1.90 -19.20 -15.45
C ASP A 199 -1.04 -18.34 -16.35
N ARG A 200 -1.58 -17.92 -17.48
CA ARG A 200 -0.84 -17.15 -18.49
C ARG A 200 -1.66 -15.95 -18.94
N PHE A 201 -1.00 -14.83 -19.12
CA PHE A 201 -1.59 -13.62 -19.71
C PHE A 201 -0.57 -12.88 -20.57
N ILE A 202 -1.06 -11.99 -21.40
CA ILE A 202 -0.21 -11.12 -22.22
C ILE A 202 -0.35 -9.70 -21.67
N TYR A 203 0.76 -9.14 -21.21
CA TYR A 203 0.83 -7.73 -20.85
C TYR A 203 1.25 -6.91 -22.07
N ASP A 204 0.44 -5.93 -22.47
CA ASP A 204 0.81 -4.93 -23.48
C ASP A 204 0.98 -3.57 -22.79
N PRO A 205 2.20 -3.00 -22.74
CA PRO A 205 2.44 -1.69 -22.13
C PRO A 205 1.74 -0.52 -22.83
N ARG A 206 1.19 -0.74 -24.05
CA ARG A 206 0.37 0.26 -24.77
C ARG A 206 -1.09 0.24 -24.37
N ASP A 207 -1.53 -0.82 -23.71
CA ASP A 207 -2.86 -0.98 -23.11
C ASP A 207 -2.75 -1.44 -21.65
N PRO A 208 -2.14 -0.64 -20.76
CA PRO A 208 -1.93 -1.03 -19.38
C PRO A 208 -3.25 -1.11 -18.61
N VAL A 209 -3.25 -1.93 -17.56
CA VAL A 209 -4.34 -1.89 -16.57
C VAL A 209 -4.21 -0.58 -15.78
N ILE A 210 -5.12 0.35 -16.07
CA ILE A 210 -5.10 1.67 -15.44
C ILE A 210 -5.48 1.53 -13.95
N SER A 211 -4.62 2.02 -13.07
CA SER A 211 -4.96 2.17 -11.65
C SER A 211 -6.12 3.16 -11.50
N SER A 212 -6.99 2.89 -10.53
CA SER A 212 -8.00 3.86 -10.13
C SER A 212 -7.35 5.02 -9.36
N ASP A 213 -8.12 6.07 -9.12
CA ASP A 213 -7.76 7.06 -8.12
C ASP A 213 -7.54 6.39 -6.75
N GLU A 214 -6.90 7.11 -5.83
CA GLU A 214 -6.73 6.63 -4.45
C GLU A 214 -8.09 6.37 -3.79
N GLY A 215 -8.24 5.20 -3.17
CA GLY A 215 -9.45 4.86 -2.42
C GLY A 215 -10.04 3.50 -2.77
N PRO A 216 -11.12 3.13 -2.08
CA PRO A 216 -11.88 1.93 -2.39
C PRO A 216 -12.79 2.17 -3.59
N TYR A 217 -12.45 1.55 -4.71
CA TYR A 217 -13.21 1.58 -5.95
C TYR A 217 -13.53 0.17 -6.42
N ASP A 218 -14.67 0.01 -7.09
CA ASP A 218 -15.08 -1.28 -7.67
C ASP A 218 -14.15 -1.68 -8.82
N GLN A 219 -13.54 -2.84 -8.69
CA GLN A 219 -12.64 -3.43 -9.68
C GLN A 219 -13.34 -4.41 -10.62
N ALA A 220 -14.61 -4.73 -10.39
CA ALA A 220 -15.34 -5.79 -11.08
C ALA A 220 -15.30 -5.68 -12.62
N ALA A 221 -15.38 -4.45 -13.14
CA ALA A 221 -15.27 -4.21 -14.59
C ALA A 221 -13.86 -4.43 -15.13
N LYS A 222 -12.82 -4.08 -14.35
CA LYS A 222 -11.42 -4.30 -14.72
C LYS A 222 -11.07 -5.79 -14.70
N GLU A 223 -11.61 -6.52 -13.74
CA GLU A 223 -11.43 -7.96 -13.59
C GLU A 223 -12.01 -8.80 -14.76
N LEU A 224 -12.68 -8.16 -15.71
CA LEU A 224 -13.11 -8.81 -16.96
C LEU A 224 -12.01 -8.81 -18.05
N ARG A 225 -10.89 -8.12 -17.82
CA ARG A 225 -9.77 -8.11 -18.77
C ARG A 225 -9.04 -9.46 -18.77
N PRO A 226 -8.66 -9.97 -19.95
CA PRO A 226 -7.97 -11.26 -20.05
C PRO A 226 -6.51 -11.25 -19.55
N ASP A 227 -5.96 -10.06 -19.29
CA ASP A 227 -4.63 -9.84 -18.73
C ASP A 227 -4.64 -9.64 -17.19
N ILE A 228 -5.77 -9.89 -16.53
CA ILE A 228 -5.91 -9.91 -15.08
C ILE A 228 -6.24 -11.33 -14.63
N LEU A 229 -5.41 -11.86 -13.72
CA LEU A 229 -5.67 -13.13 -13.06
C LEU A 229 -6.46 -12.86 -11.77
N VAL A 230 -7.55 -13.58 -11.58
CA VAL A 230 -8.46 -13.40 -10.45
C VAL A 230 -8.58 -14.69 -9.67
N TYR A 231 -8.29 -14.63 -8.37
CA TYR A 231 -8.41 -15.77 -7.46
C TYR A 231 -9.35 -15.38 -6.32
N SER A 232 -10.42 -16.12 -6.13
CA SER A 232 -11.44 -15.80 -5.15
C SER A 232 -11.63 -16.93 -4.14
N THR A 233 -11.91 -16.57 -2.90
CA THR A 233 -12.42 -17.54 -1.91
C THR A 233 -13.87 -17.86 -2.26
N PRO A 234 -14.40 -19.01 -1.80
CA PRO A 234 -15.85 -19.13 -1.62
C PRO A 234 -16.37 -18.00 -0.72
N PRO A 235 -17.68 -17.69 -0.75
CA PRO A 235 -18.26 -16.78 0.23
C PRO A 235 -17.85 -17.17 1.65
N LEU A 236 -17.40 -16.16 2.42
CA LEU A 236 -16.97 -16.40 3.79
C LEU A 236 -18.19 -16.76 4.67
N GLU A 237 -18.07 -17.78 5.49
CA GLU A 237 -19.13 -18.21 6.41
C GLU A 237 -19.24 -17.32 7.66
N ALA A 238 -18.19 -16.53 7.94
CA ALA A 238 -18.12 -15.61 9.06
C ALA A 238 -17.24 -14.41 8.70
N ASP A 239 -17.37 -13.34 9.47
CA ASP A 239 -16.54 -12.16 9.34
C ASP A 239 -15.05 -12.52 9.47
N LEU A 240 -14.23 -12.01 8.55
CA LEU A 240 -12.78 -12.13 8.59
C LEU A 240 -12.15 -10.75 8.75
N GLU A 241 -11.52 -10.52 9.90
CA GLU A 241 -10.73 -9.30 10.10
C GLU A 241 -9.30 -9.49 9.56
N VAL A 242 -8.88 -8.62 8.65
CA VAL A 242 -7.51 -8.54 8.15
C VAL A 242 -6.89 -7.25 8.69
N THR A 243 -6.02 -7.37 9.69
CA THR A 243 -5.35 -6.24 10.34
C THR A 243 -3.87 -6.57 10.52
N GLY A 244 -3.04 -5.95 9.71
CA GLY A 244 -1.61 -6.20 9.68
C GLY A 244 -1.04 -6.15 8.26
N PRO A 245 0.27 -6.36 8.10
CA PRO A 245 0.89 -6.43 6.79
C PRO A 245 0.33 -7.55 5.92
N VAL A 246 -0.01 -7.25 4.68
CA VAL A 246 -0.40 -8.22 3.66
C VAL A 246 0.79 -8.44 2.72
N ARG A 247 1.11 -9.70 2.42
CA ARG A 247 2.20 -10.07 1.54
C ARG A 247 1.74 -11.06 0.49
N ALA A 248 2.03 -10.78 -0.78
CA ALA A 248 1.91 -11.74 -1.87
C ALA A 248 3.28 -12.31 -2.22
N VAL A 249 3.35 -13.63 -2.42
CA VAL A 249 4.53 -14.34 -2.94
C VAL A 249 4.11 -14.99 -4.24
N ILE A 250 4.75 -14.58 -5.34
CA ILE A 250 4.38 -15.02 -6.69
C ILE A 250 5.59 -15.68 -7.32
N PHE A 251 5.41 -16.88 -7.86
CA PHE A 251 6.36 -17.52 -8.76
C PHE A 251 5.95 -17.15 -10.17
N ALA A 252 6.80 -16.43 -10.86
CA ALA A 252 6.47 -15.83 -12.15
C ALA A 252 7.61 -16.00 -13.15
N GLU A 253 7.21 -16.22 -14.40
CA GLU A 253 8.06 -16.25 -15.58
C GLU A 253 7.61 -15.16 -16.55
N SER A 254 8.52 -14.59 -17.32
CA SER A 254 8.18 -13.62 -18.36
C SER A 254 9.01 -13.85 -19.61
N SER A 255 8.43 -13.57 -20.78
CA SER A 255 9.16 -13.50 -22.04
C SER A 255 10.04 -12.24 -22.18
N ALA A 256 9.83 -11.24 -21.30
CA ALA A 256 10.62 -10.02 -21.25
C ALA A 256 11.67 -10.10 -20.12
N PRO A 257 12.84 -9.47 -20.27
CA PRO A 257 13.88 -9.49 -19.25
C PRO A 257 13.51 -8.71 -17.99
N ASN A 258 12.50 -7.83 -18.06
CA ASN A 258 12.02 -7.04 -16.94
C ASN A 258 10.57 -6.64 -17.17
N THR A 259 9.77 -6.62 -16.11
CA THR A 259 8.38 -6.19 -16.09
C THR A 259 7.96 -5.85 -14.66
N ASP A 260 6.79 -5.29 -14.48
CA ASP A 260 6.20 -5.03 -13.17
C ASP A 260 5.09 -6.05 -12.90
N PHE A 261 5.06 -6.57 -11.66
CA PHE A 261 3.97 -7.39 -11.16
C PHE A 261 3.18 -6.59 -10.13
N THR A 262 1.87 -6.56 -10.30
CA THR A 262 0.95 -5.90 -9.37
C THR A 262 0.00 -6.92 -8.78
N VAL A 263 -0.33 -6.74 -7.50
CA VAL A 263 -1.34 -7.54 -6.80
C VAL A 263 -2.28 -6.59 -6.09
N LYS A 264 -3.57 -6.88 -6.18
CA LYS A 264 -4.61 -6.14 -5.50
C LYS A 264 -5.44 -7.09 -4.65
N LEU A 265 -5.63 -6.74 -3.38
CA LEU A 265 -6.58 -7.39 -2.50
C LEU A 265 -7.92 -6.67 -2.61
N VAL A 266 -8.99 -7.43 -2.82
CA VAL A 266 -10.35 -6.88 -2.94
C VAL A 266 -11.30 -7.60 -1.99
N ASP A 267 -12.34 -6.90 -1.57
CA ASP A 267 -13.49 -7.45 -0.85
C ASP A 267 -14.65 -7.57 -1.83
N VAL A 268 -15.08 -8.82 -2.08
CA VAL A 268 -16.15 -9.10 -3.03
C VAL A 268 -17.50 -9.09 -2.30
N TYR A 269 -18.33 -8.14 -2.60
CA TYR A 269 -19.63 -7.94 -1.99
C TYR A 269 -20.69 -8.88 -2.59
N PRO A 270 -21.77 -9.17 -1.85
CA PRO A 270 -22.85 -10.03 -2.36
C PRO A 270 -23.52 -9.53 -3.66
N ASP A 271 -23.45 -8.23 -3.93
CA ASP A 271 -23.97 -7.62 -5.17
C ASP A 271 -22.97 -7.73 -6.35
N GLY A 272 -21.82 -8.34 -6.12
CA GLY A 272 -20.79 -8.58 -7.13
C GLY A 272 -19.77 -7.46 -7.30
N ARG A 273 -19.86 -6.36 -6.56
CA ARG A 273 -18.78 -5.35 -6.51
C ARG A 273 -17.53 -5.95 -5.90
N ALA A 274 -16.37 -5.63 -6.45
CA ALA A 274 -15.06 -6.05 -5.96
C ALA A 274 -14.29 -4.82 -5.46
N MET A 275 -14.49 -4.47 -4.19
CA MET A 275 -13.98 -3.23 -3.62
C MET A 275 -12.50 -3.36 -3.27
N SER A 276 -11.66 -2.47 -3.82
CA SER A 276 -10.22 -2.48 -3.53
C SER A 276 -9.96 -2.17 -2.06
N LEU A 277 -9.09 -2.98 -1.42
CA LEU A 277 -8.63 -2.79 -0.04
C LEU A 277 -7.20 -2.27 0.01
N CYS A 278 -6.30 -2.93 -0.69
CA CYS A 278 -4.91 -2.51 -0.81
C CYS A 278 -4.30 -3.12 -2.07
N ASP A 279 -3.17 -2.59 -2.48
CA ASP A 279 -2.38 -3.12 -3.58
C ASP A 279 -0.87 -3.02 -3.32
N GLY A 280 -0.12 -3.69 -4.16
CA GLY A 280 1.33 -3.64 -4.17
C GLY A 280 1.86 -3.86 -5.57
N ILE A 281 3.06 -3.34 -5.80
CA ILE A 281 3.78 -3.47 -7.06
C ILE A 281 5.24 -3.82 -6.80
N ILE A 282 5.80 -4.68 -7.63
CA ILE A 282 7.23 -4.96 -7.65
C ILE A 282 7.72 -5.04 -9.09
N ARG A 283 8.81 -4.37 -9.37
CA ARG A 283 9.55 -4.59 -10.62
C ARG A 283 10.41 -5.84 -10.51
N ALA A 284 10.33 -6.72 -11.51
CA ALA A 284 11.02 -8.01 -11.49
C ALA A 284 12.53 -7.88 -11.23
N SER A 285 13.18 -6.83 -11.75
CA SER A 285 14.60 -6.58 -11.49
C SER A 285 14.93 -6.27 -10.02
N PHE A 286 13.95 -5.88 -9.19
CA PHE A 286 14.10 -5.60 -7.77
C PHE A 286 13.50 -6.70 -6.86
N ARG A 287 13.25 -7.89 -7.39
CA ARG A 287 12.62 -9.02 -6.68
C ARG A 287 13.40 -9.50 -5.46
N GLU A 288 14.70 -9.22 -5.39
CA GLU A 288 15.57 -9.60 -4.27
C GLU A 288 15.94 -8.36 -3.44
N PRO A 289 15.24 -8.09 -2.32
CA PRO A 289 15.53 -6.93 -1.49
C PRO A 289 16.99 -6.91 -1.00
N GLY A 290 17.63 -5.74 -1.08
CA GLY A 290 19.02 -5.55 -0.64
C GLY A 290 20.11 -6.05 -1.58
N LYS A 291 19.74 -6.67 -2.70
CA LYS A 291 20.67 -7.01 -3.79
C LYS A 291 20.62 -5.97 -4.89
N LYS A 292 21.66 -5.95 -5.74
CA LYS A 292 21.62 -5.15 -6.96
C LYS A 292 20.51 -5.63 -7.88
N PRO A 293 19.83 -4.72 -8.58
CA PRO A 293 18.80 -5.08 -9.54
C PRO A 293 19.37 -6.02 -10.62
N SER A 294 18.62 -7.04 -10.96
CA SER A 294 18.99 -8.00 -12.00
C SER A 294 17.78 -8.40 -12.82
N ASN A 295 17.95 -8.40 -14.13
CA ASN A 295 16.91 -8.89 -15.03
C ASN A 295 16.58 -10.36 -14.75
N ILE A 296 15.36 -10.76 -15.06
CA ILE A 296 14.99 -12.17 -15.13
C ILE A 296 15.47 -12.76 -16.45
N GLU A 297 15.74 -14.05 -16.46
CA GLU A 297 16.02 -14.77 -17.70
C GLU A 297 14.68 -15.08 -18.39
N PRO A 298 14.45 -14.57 -19.62
CA PRO A 298 13.20 -14.86 -20.31
C PRO A 298 12.95 -16.36 -20.45
N GLY A 299 11.75 -16.79 -20.05
CA GLY A 299 11.36 -18.19 -20.10
C GLY A 299 11.85 -19.05 -18.92
N LYS A 300 12.28 -18.39 -17.83
CA LYS A 300 12.67 -19.06 -16.57
C LYS A 300 12.06 -18.37 -15.36
#